data_dd33619069842d4d06e8d325d9315d2e
#
_entry.id   dd33619069842d4d06e8d325d9315d2e
#
_cell.length_a   1.000
_cell.length_b   1.000
_cell.length_c   1.000
_cell.angle_alpha   90.00
_cell.angle_beta   90.00
_cell.angle_gamma   90.00
#
_symmetry.space_group_name_H-M   'P 1'
#
loop_
_entity.id
_entity.type
_entity.pdbx_description
1 polymer ?
#
loop_
_entity_poly.entity_id
_entity_poly.type
_entity_poly.pdbx_seq_one_letter_code
_entity_poly.pdbx_strand_id
1 'polypeptide(L)'
;MKKFENTGSRRRFFRRGLMLGGGLLAVPASEAAPANETLKAIHSLRTIHGDFSDKPVPDESVQAILDASVRAANASNSQTYSIIVSRDPSKIQKLTGYRAPCLLLYCSDHTRLADVAKHLGDPFNPVNMEGFITSSTNTILAAQTAVIAAKSMGIDSLLTNGIHRGDIERLWEILELPQESCFPLIALVLGYPKTEPAYQMGRLRGPGVVHYEKFHRLSKDELDEIVRQYDDRTLHLGLNDDWRQKGHKHYLDWYYKEWTGRFKPPAGESAFFKRLKKCGFIDGQHA
;
A
#
# COMPACT_ATOMS: atom_id res chain seq x y z
N MET A 1 -28.42 29.87 16.55
CA MET A 1 -27.73 29.13 17.62
C MET A 1 -28.67 28.15 18.26
N LYS A 2 -28.65 26.89 17.90
CA LYS A 2 -29.36 25.79 18.61
C LYS A 2 -28.30 24.76 19.03
N LYS A 3 -28.17 24.60 20.35
CA LYS A 3 -27.31 23.58 20.98
C LYS A 3 -27.85 22.21 20.67
N PHE A 4 -27.01 21.34 20.17
CA PHE A 4 -27.29 19.89 20.13
C PHE A 4 -26.80 19.29 21.45
N GLU A 5 -27.74 18.79 22.24
CA GLU A 5 -27.45 17.99 23.42
C GLU A 5 -27.09 16.56 23.00
N ASN A 6 -25.94 16.16 23.47
CA ASN A 6 -25.35 14.85 23.21
C ASN A 6 -25.77 13.89 24.32
N THR A 7 -26.75 13.01 24.07
CA THR A 7 -27.14 11.95 25.00
C THR A 7 -26.22 10.75 24.81
N GLY A 8 -25.31 10.59 25.76
CA GLY A 8 -24.33 9.54 25.77
C GLY A 8 -24.88 8.16 26.07
N SER A 9 -24.35 7.17 25.40
CA SER A 9 -24.33 5.77 25.82
C SER A 9 -22.87 5.40 26.11
N ARG A 10 -22.52 5.48 27.40
CA ARG A 10 -21.23 5.02 27.91
C ARG A 10 -21.26 3.52 28.09
N ARG A 11 -20.63 2.76 27.21
CA ARG A 11 -20.29 1.37 27.49
C ARG A 11 -19.14 1.34 28.51
N ARG A 12 -19.44 0.79 29.68
CA ARG A 12 -18.48 0.56 30.78
C ARG A 12 -17.46 -0.48 30.33
N PHE A 13 -16.20 -0.08 30.19
CA PHE A 13 -15.06 -1.01 30.15
C PHE A 13 -14.57 -1.26 31.57
N PHE A 14 -14.48 -2.52 31.92
CA PHE A 14 -14.08 -3.04 33.22
C PHE A 14 -12.64 -2.63 33.57
N ARG A 15 -12.49 -1.93 34.69
CA ARG A 15 -11.24 -1.82 35.45
C ARG A 15 -10.99 -3.15 36.15
N ARG A 16 -9.89 -3.84 35.89
CA ARG A 16 -9.29 -4.78 36.80
C ARG A 16 -7.79 -4.52 36.90
N GLY A 17 -7.40 -4.52 38.16
CA GLY A 17 -6.23 -4.00 38.78
C GLY A 17 -4.88 -4.50 38.31
N LEU A 18 -3.92 -3.64 38.59
CA LEU A 18 -2.48 -3.83 38.58
C LEU A 18 -2.08 -4.96 39.52
N MET A 19 -1.29 -5.91 39.02
CA MET A 19 -0.30 -6.63 39.83
C MET A 19 1.02 -6.66 39.06
N LEU A 20 2.03 -6.09 39.67
CA LEU A 20 3.43 -6.15 39.27
C LEU A 20 3.94 -7.59 39.46
N GLY A 21 4.44 -8.17 38.40
CA GLY A 21 5.15 -9.42 38.39
C GLY A 21 5.76 -9.66 37.03
N GLY A 22 7.11 -9.56 36.94
CA GLY A 22 7.84 -9.86 35.72
C GLY A 22 7.65 -11.33 35.33
N GLY A 23 6.87 -11.56 34.30
CA GLY A 23 6.69 -12.83 33.64
C GLY A 23 6.49 -12.57 32.18
N LEU A 24 7.28 -13.22 31.33
CA LEU A 24 7.01 -13.29 29.89
C LEU A 24 5.52 -13.62 29.69
N LEU A 25 4.73 -12.64 29.29
CA LEU A 25 3.37 -12.90 28.84
C LEU A 25 3.48 -13.61 27.50
N ALA A 26 3.44 -14.95 27.54
CA ALA A 26 3.07 -15.73 26.37
C ALA A 26 1.75 -15.14 25.86
N VAL A 27 1.76 -14.56 24.68
CA VAL A 27 0.53 -14.11 23.98
C VAL A 27 -0.31 -15.37 23.85
N PRO A 28 -1.50 -15.47 24.47
CA PRO A 28 -2.34 -16.64 24.31
C PRO A 28 -2.60 -16.81 22.82
N ALA A 29 -2.50 -18.05 22.34
CA ALA A 29 -2.94 -18.39 20.98
C ALA A 29 -4.35 -17.80 20.82
N SER A 30 -4.50 -16.87 19.88
CA SER A 30 -5.76 -16.23 19.56
C SER A 30 -6.82 -17.32 19.43
N GLU A 31 -7.84 -17.29 20.27
CA GLU A 31 -9.08 -18.02 19.99
C GLU A 31 -9.44 -17.75 18.53
N ALA A 32 -9.65 -18.83 17.77
CA ALA A 32 -9.92 -18.73 16.34
C ALA A 32 -11.05 -17.75 16.13
N ALA A 33 -10.75 -16.61 15.49
CA ALA A 33 -11.76 -15.64 15.14
C ALA A 33 -12.90 -16.38 14.41
N PRO A 34 -14.18 -16.08 14.69
CA PRO A 34 -15.30 -16.75 14.03
C PRO A 34 -15.08 -16.72 12.52
N ALA A 35 -15.43 -17.82 11.86
CA ALA A 35 -15.27 -18.00 10.42
C ALA A 35 -15.95 -16.84 9.68
N ASN A 36 -15.15 -15.85 9.24
CA ASN A 36 -15.59 -14.64 8.56
C ASN A 36 -14.88 -14.59 7.21
N GLU A 37 -15.63 -14.65 6.13
CA GLU A 37 -15.07 -14.71 4.77
C GLU A 37 -14.21 -13.49 4.43
N THR A 38 -14.51 -12.31 4.98
CA THR A 38 -13.67 -11.12 4.80
C THR A 38 -12.32 -11.29 5.48
N LEU A 39 -12.28 -11.76 6.74
CA LEU A 39 -11.01 -12.03 7.44
C LEU A 39 -10.24 -13.14 6.74
N LYS A 40 -10.91 -14.18 6.25
CA LYS A 40 -10.30 -15.26 5.48
C LYS A 40 -9.64 -14.74 4.20
N ALA A 41 -10.32 -13.87 3.45
CA ALA A 41 -9.74 -13.20 2.28
C ALA A 41 -8.51 -12.36 2.67
N ILE A 42 -8.59 -11.55 3.73
CA ILE A 42 -7.47 -10.72 4.21
C ILE A 42 -6.28 -11.58 4.64
N HIS A 43 -6.50 -12.64 5.41
CA HIS A 43 -5.43 -13.52 5.87
C HIS A 43 -4.80 -14.36 4.74
N SER A 44 -5.50 -14.54 3.63
CA SER A 44 -4.99 -15.25 2.45
C SER A 44 -4.28 -14.34 1.44
N LEU A 45 -4.17 -13.02 1.71
CA LEU A 45 -3.47 -12.09 0.81
C LEU A 45 -2.02 -12.49 0.59
N ARG A 46 -1.64 -12.51 -0.68
CA ARG A 46 -0.27 -12.77 -1.12
C ARG A 46 0.07 -11.88 -2.31
N THR A 47 1.35 -11.77 -2.63
CA THR A 47 1.84 -10.98 -3.77
C THR A 47 2.47 -11.91 -4.79
N ILE A 48 2.10 -11.77 -6.07
CA ILE A 48 2.67 -12.51 -7.19
C ILE A 48 3.70 -11.61 -7.90
N HIS A 49 4.97 -11.91 -7.73
CA HIS A 49 6.06 -11.14 -8.31
C HIS A 49 6.37 -11.56 -9.76
N GLY A 50 5.47 -11.19 -10.70
CA GLY A 50 5.74 -11.26 -12.14
C GLY A 50 5.50 -12.60 -12.83
N ASP A 51 5.11 -13.64 -12.12
CA ASP A 51 4.80 -14.96 -12.70
C ASP A 51 3.29 -15.11 -12.93
N PHE A 52 2.70 -14.16 -13.67
CA PHE A 52 1.29 -14.24 -14.06
C PHE A 52 1.11 -15.07 -15.31
N SER A 53 0.04 -15.89 -15.33
CA SER A 53 -0.41 -16.60 -16.51
C SER A 53 -1.09 -15.67 -17.52
N ASP A 54 -1.24 -16.12 -18.77
CA ASP A 54 -1.98 -15.38 -19.79
C ASP A 54 -3.52 -15.55 -19.65
N LYS A 55 -4.00 -16.29 -18.64
CA LYS A 55 -5.44 -16.44 -18.37
C LYS A 55 -6.07 -15.06 -18.12
N PRO A 56 -7.08 -14.68 -18.91
CA PRO A 56 -7.72 -13.37 -18.76
C PRO A 56 -8.47 -13.27 -17.43
N VAL A 57 -8.46 -12.07 -16.84
CA VAL A 57 -9.37 -11.73 -15.74
C VAL A 57 -10.70 -11.35 -16.37
N PRO A 58 -11.85 -11.97 -16.01
CA PRO A 58 -13.16 -11.66 -16.59
C PRO A 58 -13.54 -10.18 -16.40
N ASP A 59 -14.26 -9.61 -17.37
CA ASP A 59 -14.64 -8.19 -17.32
C ASP A 59 -15.60 -7.90 -16.16
N GLU A 60 -16.53 -8.81 -15.87
CA GLU A 60 -17.41 -8.73 -14.72
C GLU A 60 -16.63 -8.74 -13.39
N SER A 61 -15.54 -9.50 -13.31
CA SER A 61 -14.68 -9.50 -12.11
C SER A 61 -13.95 -8.18 -11.97
N VAL A 62 -13.44 -7.60 -13.08
CA VAL A 62 -12.79 -6.28 -13.04
C VAL A 62 -13.79 -5.21 -12.63
N GLN A 63 -15.01 -5.24 -13.14
CA GLN A 63 -16.05 -4.30 -12.75
C GLN A 63 -16.39 -4.42 -11.26
N ALA A 64 -16.56 -5.63 -10.74
CA ALA A 64 -16.81 -5.86 -9.32
C ALA A 64 -15.67 -5.36 -8.42
N ILE A 65 -14.41 -5.52 -8.88
CA ILE A 65 -13.23 -4.97 -8.19
C ILE A 65 -13.26 -3.43 -8.19
N LEU A 66 -13.59 -2.81 -9.30
CA LEU A 66 -13.71 -1.35 -9.41
C LEU A 66 -14.83 -0.81 -8.51
N ASP A 67 -15.99 -1.44 -8.52
CA ASP A 67 -17.13 -1.08 -7.67
C ASP A 67 -16.79 -1.19 -6.17
N ALA A 68 -16.06 -2.23 -5.79
CA ALA A 68 -15.56 -2.37 -4.42
C ALA A 68 -14.50 -1.30 -4.10
N SER A 69 -13.59 -1.02 -5.03
CA SER A 69 -12.51 -0.04 -4.86
C SER A 69 -13.03 1.34 -4.51
N VAL A 70 -14.05 1.82 -5.21
CA VAL A 70 -14.65 3.15 -4.96
C VAL A 70 -15.46 3.24 -3.67
N ARG A 71 -15.70 2.11 -2.99
CA ARG A 71 -16.33 2.07 -1.66
C ARG A 71 -15.36 2.30 -0.51
N ALA A 72 -14.06 2.38 -0.80
CA ALA A 72 -13.04 2.67 0.21
C ALA A 72 -13.34 3.98 0.96
N ALA A 73 -12.92 4.03 2.23
CA ALA A 73 -12.97 5.27 2.99
C ALA A 73 -12.11 6.35 2.32
N ASN A 74 -12.60 7.58 2.30
CA ASN A 74 -11.83 8.72 1.80
C ASN A 74 -12.18 10.02 2.54
N ALA A 75 -11.23 10.94 2.58
CA ALA A 75 -11.37 12.20 3.28
C ALA A 75 -12.46 13.07 2.61
N SER A 76 -13.36 13.62 3.44
CA SER A 76 -14.44 14.54 3.03
C SER A 76 -15.32 14.04 1.88
N ASN A 77 -15.33 12.73 1.64
CA ASN A 77 -15.97 12.09 0.48
C ASN A 77 -15.55 12.72 -0.88
N SER A 78 -14.35 13.25 -0.95
CA SER A 78 -13.85 14.00 -2.12
C SER A 78 -13.41 13.12 -3.28
N GLN A 79 -13.07 11.85 -3.00
CA GLN A 79 -12.68 10.85 -4.00
C GLN A 79 -11.58 11.38 -4.94
N THR A 80 -10.52 11.95 -4.37
CA THR A 80 -9.40 12.59 -5.09
C THR A 80 -8.44 11.56 -5.67
N TYR A 81 -8.97 10.68 -6.51
CA TYR A 81 -8.21 9.68 -7.26
C TYR A 81 -8.87 9.38 -8.60
N SER A 82 -8.06 8.87 -9.53
CA SER A 82 -8.50 8.25 -10.78
C SER A 82 -7.91 6.86 -10.92
N ILE A 83 -8.64 5.97 -11.58
CA ILE A 83 -8.23 4.58 -11.82
C ILE A 83 -8.18 4.35 -13.32
N ILE A 84 -6.99 4.02 -13.85
CA ILE A 84 -6.78 3.72 -15.26
C ILE A 84 -6.69 2.20 -15.41
N VAL A 85 -7.56 1.64 -16.22
CA VAL A 85 -7.62 0.20 -16.52
C VAL A 85 -6.86 -0.10 -17.80
N SER A 86 -5.96 -1.09 -17.78
CA SER A 86 -5.31 -1.61 -18.98
C SER A 86 -5.47 -3.12 -19.07
N ARG A 87 -5.77 -3.60 -20.28
CA ARG A 87 -5.89 -5.02 -20.64
C ARG A 87 -4.80 -5.45 -21.63
N ASP A 88 -3.93 -4.53 -22.03
CA ASP A 88 -2.82 -4.82 -22.94
C ASP A 88 -1.59 -5.30 -22.15
N PRO A 89 -1.21 -6.58 -22.22
CA PRO A 89 -0.08 -7.11 -21.48
C PRO A 89 1.26 -6.46 -21.86
N SER A 90 1.39 -5.97 -23.09
CA SER A 90 2.61 -5.28 -23.53
C SER A 90 2.70 -3.87 -22.94
N LYS A 91 1.58 -3.15 -22.91
CA LYS A 91 1.47 -1.84 -22.23
C LYS A 91 1.71 -1.99 -20.72
N ILE A 92 1.11 -3.00 -20.09
CA ILE A 92 1.30 -3.30 -18.67
C ILE A 92 2.77 -3.56 -18.37
N GLN A 93 3.45 -4.36 -19.20
CA GLN A 93 4.88 -4.64 -19.02
C GLN A 93 5.75 -3.38 -19.16
N LYS A 94 5.46 -2.50 -20.12
CA LYS A 94 6.16 -1.21 -20.27
C LYS A 94 5.98 -0.30 -19.05
N LEU A 95 4.80 -0.30 -18.44
CA LEU A 95 4.48 0.54 -17.28
C LEU A 95 5.07 0.00 -15.98
N THR A 96 4.98 -1.31 -15.75
CA THR A 96 5.23 -1.93 -14.44
C THR A 96 6.49 -2.81 -14.39
N GLY A 97 6.99 -3.24 -15.55
CA GLY A 97 8.01 -4.28 -15.67
C GLY A 97 7.46 -5.70 -15.61
N TYR A 98 6.16 -5.88 -15.40
CA TYR A 98 5.50 -7.19 -15.28
C TYR A 98 4.49 -7.41 -16.38
N ARG A 99 4.54 -8.57 -17.04
CA ARG A 99 3.53 -8.99 -17.99
C ARG A 99 2.35 -9.63 -17.25
N ALA A 100 1.14 -9.13 -17.49
CA ALA A 100 -0.06 -9.63 -16.82
C ALA A 100 -1.32 -9.29 -17.65
N PRO A 101 -2.46 -9.98 -17.39
CA PRO A 101 -3.70 -9.78 -18.16
C PRO A 101 -4.48 -8.52 -17.79
N CYS A 102 -4.22 -7.91 -16.64
CA CYS A 102 -4.94 -6.71 -16.20
C CYS A 102 -4.10 -5.83 -15.27
N LEU A 103 -4.27 -4.52 -15.42
CA LEU A 103 -3.69 -3.48 -14.57
C LEU A 103 -4.78 -2.50 -14.17
N LEU A 104 -4.81 -2.13 -12.89
CA LEU A 104 -5.47 -0.94 -12.38
C LEU A 104 -4.38 0.01 -11.89
N LEU A 105 -4.19 1.13 -12.57
CA LEU A 105 -3.25 2.17 -12.14
C LEU A 105 -4.01 3.25 -11.39
N TYR A 106 -3.60 3.50 -10.17
CA TYR A 106 -4.21 4.46 -9.26
C TYR A 106 -3.41 5.75 -9.24
N CYS A 107 -4.08 6.87 -9.56
CA CYS A 107 -3.49 8.20 -9.53
C CYS A 107 -4.06 9.00 -8.35
N SER A 108 -3.19 9.69 -7.61
CA SER A 108 -3.58 10.83 -6.77
C SER A 108 -4.00 11.94 -7.72
N ASP A 109 -5.29 12.32 -7.71
CA ASP A 109 -5.86 13.12 -8.79
C ASP A 109 -6.91 14.13 -8.29
N HIS A 110 -6.65 15.41 -8.54
CA HIS A 110 -7.56 16.51 -8.23
C HIS A 110 -8.21 17.11 -9.49
N THR A 111 -7.86 16.63 -10.70
CA THR A 111 -8.32 17.26 -11.97
C THR A 111 -9.82 17.37 -12.05
N ARG A 112 -10.55 16.29 -11.72
CA ARG A 112 -12.03 16.30 -11.74
C ARG A 112 -12.63 17.41 -10.88
N LEU A 113 -12.10 17.61 -9.66
CA LEU A 113 -12.61 18.64 -8.75
C LEU A 113 -12.19 20.04 -9.22
N ALA A 114 -10.98 20.20 -9.73
CA ALA A 114 -10.50 21.44 -10.29
C ALA A 114 -11.34 21.86 -11.52
N ASP A 115 -11.63 20.93 -12.42
CA ASP A 115 -12.45 21.19 -13.60
C ASP A 115 -13.89 21.54 -13.23
N VAL A 116 -14.48 20.85 -12.24
CA VAL A 116 -15.83 21.18 -11.74
C VAL A 116 -15.85 22.56 -11.09
N ALA A 117 -14.87 22.89 -10.25
CA ALA A 117 -14.77 24.22 -9.63
C ALA A 117 -14.65 25.33 -10.68
N LYS A 118 -13.79 25.13 -11.70
CA LYS A 118 -13.66 26.05 -12.82
C LYS A 118 -14.98 26.20 -13.60
N HIS A 119 -15.70 25.11 -13.81
CA HIS A 119 -17.00 25.13 -14.49
C HIS A 119 -18.05 25.94 -13.70
N LEU A 120 -18.01 25.86 -12.38
CA LEU A 120 -18.91 26.61 -11.49
C LEU A 120 -18.47 28.05 -11.23
N GLY A 121 -17.24 28.42 -11.59
CA GLY A 121 -16.64 29.73 -11.29
C GLY A 121 -16.12 29.85 -9.87
N ASP A 122 -15.92 28.72 -9.17
CA ASP A 122 -15.47 28.66 -7.79
C ASP A 122 -13.93 28.51 -7.69
N PRO A 123 -13.28 29.03 -6.62
CA PRO A 123 -11.85 28.79 -6.38
C PRO A 123 -11.60 27.33 -5.96
N PHE A 124 -10.45 26.77 -6.39
CA PHE A 124 -10.02 25.44 -6.00
C PHE A 124 -8.53 25.45 -5.65
N ASN A 125 -8.19 25.37 -4.36
CA ASN A 125 -6.83 25.54 -3.86
C ASN A 125 -6.17 24.32 -3.20
N PRO A 126 -6.70 23.06 -3.28
CA PRO A 126 -6.10 21.94 -2.56
C PRO A 126 -4.97 21.24 -3.32
N VAL A 127 -4.47 21.79 -4.43
CA VAL A 127 -3.30 21.26 -5.14
C VAL A 127 -2.05 21.80 -4.44
N ASN A 128 -1.66 21.14 -3.36
CA ASN A 128 -0.51 21.44 -2.53
C ASN A 128 -0.06 20.15 -1.83
N MET A 129 0.94 20.21 -0.95
CA MET A 129 1.48 19.02 -0.25
C MET A 129 0.45 18.32 0.64
N GLU A 130 -0.36 19.06 1.40
CA GLU A 130 -1.40 18.51 2.26
C GLU A 130 -2.49 17.81 1.42
N GLY A 131 -2.87 18.43 0.31
CA GLY A 131 -3.78 17.85 -0.67
C GLY A 131 -3.21 16.57 -1.30
N PHE A 132 -1.91 16.57 -1.62
CA PHE A 132 -1.23 15.37 -2.14
C PHE A 132 -1.21 14.22 -1.12
N ILE A 133 -0.93 14.50 0.16
CA ILE A 133 -0.96 13.48 1.22
C ILE A 133 -2.37 12.92 1.38
N THR A 134 -3.37 13.79 1.41
CA THR A 134 -4.78 13.38 1.54
C THR A 134 -5.24 12.55 0.35
N SER A 135 -4.96 12.99 -0.87
CA SER A 135 -5.34 12.26 -2.08
C SER A 135 -4.56 10.95 -2.22
N SER A 136 -3.28 10.91 -1.83
CA SER A 136 -2.49 9.69 -1.80
C SER A 136 -3.08 8.67 -0.83
N THR A 137 -3.54 9.11 0.35
CA THR A 137 -4.23 8.25 1.31
C THR A 137 -5.51 7.68 0.72
N ASN A 138 -6.38 8.52 0.13
CA ASN A 138 -7.61 8.09 -0.55
C ASN A 138 -7.31 7.06 -1.65
N THR A 139 -6.28 7.31 -2.45
CA THR A 139 -5.83 6.46 -3.55
C THR A 139 -5.36 5.08 -3.07
N ILE A 140 -4.55 5.03 -2.00
CA ILE A 140 -4.03 3.77 -1.44
C ILE A 140 -5.15 2.96 -0.80
N LEU A 141 -6.09 3.59 -0.10
CA LEU A 141 -7.24 2.90 0.48
C LEU A 141 -8.11 2.25 -0.60
N ALA A 142 -8.36 2.96 -1.71
CA ALA A 142 -9.08 2.42 -2.86
C ALA A 142 -8.33 1.22 -3.48
N ALA A 143 -7.01 1.34 -3.70
CA ALA A 143 -6.19 0.27 -4.23
C ALA A 143 -6.16 -0.97 -3.31
N GLN A 144 -6.03 -0.78 -1.99
CA GLN A 144 -6.04 -1.89 -1.03
C GLN A 144 -7.41 -2.57 -0.96
N THR A 145 -8.50 -1.83 -1.07
CA THR A 145 -9.85 -2.41 -1.14
C THR A 145 -10.01 -3.28 -2.39
N ALA A 146 -9.47 -2.84 -3.54
CA ALA A 146 -9.44 -3.64 -4.77
C ALA A 146 -8.63 -4.94 -4.61
N VAL A 147 -7.50 -4.92 -3.88
CA VAL A 147 -6.69 -6.12 -3.57
C VAL A 147 -7.53 -7.16 -2.81
N ILE A 148 -8.29 -6.71 -1.80
CA ILE A 148 -9.15 -7.60 -0.99
C ILE A 148 -10.28 -8.16 -1.86
N ALA A 149 -10.93 -7.31 -2.66
CA ALA A 149 -11.99 -7.72 -3.58
C ALA A 149 -11.50 -8.74 -4.61
N ALA A 150 -10.35 -8.50 -5.24
CA ALA A 150 -9.72 -9.45 -6.16
C ALA A 150 -9.47 -10.80 -5.50
N LYS A 151 -8.87 -10.78 -4.30
CA LYS A 151 -8.57 -12.02 -3.56
C LYS A 151 -9.82 -12.81 -3.18
N SER A 152 -10.89 -12.14 -2.79
CA SER A 152 -12.18 -12.81 -2.47
C SER A 152 -12.78 -13.57 -3.67
N MET A 153 -12.40 -13.19 -4.89
CA MET A 153 -12.80 -13.82 -6.15
C MET A 153 -11.73 -14.79 -6.71
N GLY A 154 -10.70 -15.12 -5.93
CA GLY A 154 -9.62 -16.02 -6.35
C GLY A 154 -8.65 -15.41 -7.36
N ILE A 155 -8.63 -14.10 -7.50
CA ILE A 155 -7.70 -13.36 -8.35
C ILE A 155 -6.54 -12.86 -7.49
N ASP A 156 -5.32 -13.23 -7.85
CA ASP A 156 -4.13 -12.76 -7.17
C ASP A 156 -3.62 -11.42 -7.75
N SER A 157 -2.74 -10.78 -7.02
CA SER A 157 -2.31 -9.43 -7.37
C SER A 157 -0.85 -9.13 -7.00
N LEU A 158 -0.34 -8.06 -7.61
CA LEU A 158 0.85 -7.35 -7.19
C LEU A 158 0.51 -5.86 -7.07
N LEU A 159 0.51 -5.34 -5.84
CA LEU A 159 0.44 -3.90 -5.59
C LEU A 159 1.88 -3.35 -5.54
N THR A 160 2.22 -2.40 -6.42
CA THR A 160 3.62 -1.98 -6.61
C THR A 160 3.80 -0.50 -6.94
N ASN A 161 4.81 0.12 -6.33
CA ASN A 161 5.38 1.41 -6.73
C ASN A 161 6.50 1.24 -7.78
N GLY A 162 6.71 0.04 -8.31
CA GLY A 162 7.70 -0.24 -9.35
C GLY A 162 7.56 0.60 -10.60
N ILE A 163 6.38 1.18 -10.83
CA ILE A 163 6.10 2.14 -11.89
C ILE A 163 7.00 3.38 -11.85
N HIS A 164 7.51 3.77 -10.69
CA HIS A 164 8.39 4.93 -10.52
C HIS A 164 9.87 4.63 -10.80
N ARG A 165 10.22 3.38 -11.12
CA ARG A 165 11.60 3.01 -11.45
C ARG A 165 11.97 3.43 -12.87
N GLY A 166 13.20 3.92 -13.05
CA GLY A 166 13.69 4.41 -14.34
C GLY A 166 13.08 5.76 -14.69
N ASP A 167 12.79 5.98 -15.98
CA ASP A 167 12.20 7.22 -16.45
C ASP A 167 10.73 7.30 -16.07
N ILE A 168 10.41 8.20 -15.15
CA ILE A 168 9.04 8.41 -14.67
C ILE A 168 8.14 9.11 -15.72
N GLU A 169 8.74 9.93 -16.61
CA GLU A 169 7.97 10.69 -17.62
C GLU A 169 7.23 9.76 -18.60
N ARG A 170 7.75 8.53 -18.82
CA ARG A 170 7.08 7.52 -19.65
C ARG A 170 5.61 7.25 -19.24
N LEU A 171 5.27 7.45 -17.94
CA LEU A 171 3.91 7.25 -17.46
C LEU A 171 2.96 8.27 -18.05
N TRP A 172 3.40 9.53 -18.17
CA TRP A 172 2.62 10.59 -18.81
C TRP A 172 2.52 10.39 -20.32
N GLU A 173 3.58 9.95 -20.98
CA GLU A 173 3.59 9.68 -22.42
C GLU A 173 2.68 8.50 -22.79
N ILE A 174 2.80 7.36 -22.09
CA ILE A 174 2.06 6.14 -22.41
C ILE A 174 0.58 6.26 -22.05
N LEU A 175 0.25 6.99 -20.99
CA LEU A 175 -1.11 7.08 -20.42
C LEU A 175 -1.81 8.41 -20.73
N GLU A 176 -1.11 9.36 -21.38
CA GLU A 176 -1.62 10.70 -21.67
C GLU A 176 -2.16 11.42 -20.42
N LEU A 177 -1.40 11.29 -19.31
CA LEU A 177 -1.83 11.85 -18.03
C LEU A 177 -1.82 13.39 -18.05
N PRO A 178 -2.74 14.03 -17.30
CA PRO A 178 -2.70 15.48 -17.09
C PRO A 178 -1.34 15.91 -16.53
N GLN A 179 -0.82 17.04 -17.00
CA GLN A 179 0.48 17.55 -16.57
C GLN A 179 0.44 18.09 -15.13
N GLU A 180 -0.72 18.58 -14.71
CA GLU A 180 -0.98 19.18 -13.39
C GLU A 180 -2.04 18.38 -12.64
N SER A 181 -2.05 18.49 -11.32
CA SER A 181 -3.08 17.96 -10.41
C SER A 181 -3.28 16.43 -10.43
N CYS A 182 -2.44 15.69 -11.16
CA CYS A 182 -2.55 14.23 -11.29
C CYS A 182 -1.17 13.59 -11.19
N PHE A 183 -1.03 12.61 -10.28
CA PHE A 183 0.20 11.85 -10.09
C PHE A 183 -0.09 10.35 -10.02
N PRO A 184 0.47 9.51 -10.92
CA PRO A 184 0.31 8.05 -10.88
C PRO A 184 1.03 7.49 -9.64
N LEU A 185 0.27 7.07 -8.64
CA LEU A 185 0.79 6.77 -7.31
C LEU A 185 1.18 5.31 -7.15
N ILE A 186 0.31 4.37 -7.57
CA ILE A 186 0.54 2.94 -7.36
C ILE A 186 -0.17 2.10 -8.42
N ALA A 187 0.43 1.00 -8.81
CA ALA A 187 -0.12 0.06 -9.76
C ALA A 187 -0.59 -1.21 -9.06
N LEU A 188 -1.79 -1.67 -9.37
CA LEU A 188 -2.33 -2.97 -9.01
C LEU A 188 -2.38 -3.86 -10.25
N VAL A 189 -1.45 -4.80 -10.35
CA VAL A 189 -1.43 -5.82 -11.39
C VAL A 189 -2.28 -7.00 -10.92
N LEU A 190 -3.19 -7.48 -11.77
CA LEU A 190 -4.15 -8.53 -11.48
C LEU A 190 -3.97 -9.71 -12.41
N GLY A 191 -4.16 -10.93 -11.91
CA GLY A 191 -4.11 -12.14 -12.69
C GLY A 191 -4.06 -13.41 -11.84
N TYR A 192 -3.64 -14.49 -12.48
CA TYR A 192 -3.48 -15.79 -11.84
C TYR A 192 -2.02 -16.22 -11.96
N PRO A 193 -1.40 -16.79 -10.92
CA PRO A 193 -0.01 -17.25 -11.01
C PRO A 193 0.12 -18.38 -12.02
N LYS A 194 1.26 -18.45 -12.72
CA LYS A 194 1.63 -19.63 -13.52
C LYS A 194 1.98 -20.79 -12.62
N THR A 195 2.74 -20.49 -11.56
CA THR A 195 3.18 -21.46 -10.56
C THR A 195 2.65 -21.00 -9.21
N GLU A 196 1.99 -21.92 -8.48
CA GLU A 196 1.55 -21.63 -7.13
C GLU A 196 2.75 -21.35 -6.22
N PRO A 197 2.77 -20.21 -5.48
CA PRO A 197 3.82 -19.95 -4.52
C PRO A 197 3.91 -21.07 -3.48
N ALA A 198 5.14 -21.50 -3.17
CA ALA A 198 5.37 -22.58 -2.20
C ALA A 198 4.93 -22.20 -0.77
N TYR A 199 4.87 -20.91 -0.48
CA TYR A 199 4.45 -20.37 0.83
C TYR A 199 3.89 -18.96 0.68
N GLN A 200 3.19 -18.53 1.69
CA GLN A 200 2.78 -17.14 1.87
C GLN A 200 3.85 -16.38 2.66
N MET A 201 4.24 -15.19 2.18
CA MET A 201 5.14 -14.32 2.92
C MET A 201 4.58 -13.95 4.29
N GLY A 202 5.37 -14.13 5.33
CA GLY A 202 5.01 -13.75 6.68
C GLY A 202 4.90 -12.24 6.90
N ARG A 203 4.47 -11.89 8.09
CA ARG A 203 4.43 -10.49 8.56
C ARG A 203 4.99 -10.43 9.96
N LEU A 204 5.84 -9.44 10.21
CA LEU A 204 6.36 -9.17 11.54
C LEU A 204 5.19 -8.89 12.50
N ARG A 205 5.22 -9.49 13.68
CA ARG A 205 4.25 -9.30 14.75
C ARG A 205 4.96 -8.97 16.04
N GLY A 206 4.31 -8.19 16.91
CA GLY A 206 4.85 -7.85 18.22
C GLY A 206 5.59 -6.51 18.24
N PRO A 207 6.78 -6.45 18.87
CA PRO A 207 7.47 -5.17 19.11
C PRO A 207 7.70 -4.36 17.84
N GLY A 208 7.48 -3.05 17.93
CA GLY A 208 7.73 -2.10 16.84
C GLY A 208 6.66 -2.00 15.75
N VAL A 209 5.62 -2.85 15.76
CA VAL A 209 4.52 -2.82 14.79
C VAL A 209 3.27 -2.19 15.37
N VAL A 210 2.90 -2.59 16.60
CA VAL A 210 1.72 -2.07 17.28
C VAL A 210 2.15 -1.41 18.61
N HIS A 211 1.69 -0.19 18.82
CA HIS A 211 1.93 0.57 20.05
C HIS A 211 0.58 0.91 20.69
N TYR A 212 0.49 0.81 22.00
CA TYR A 212 -0.70 1.14 22.77
C TYR A 212 -0.54 2.50 23.45
N GLU A 213 -1.55 3.35 23.35
CA GLU A 213 -1.66 4.70 23.92
C GLU A 213 -0.61 5.69 23.38
N LYS A 214 0.65 5.31 23.24
CA LYS A 214 1.74 6.16 22.76
C LYS A 214 2.83 5.36 22.06
N PHE A 215 3.60 6.04 21.23
CA PHE A 215 4.76 5.45 20.58
C PHE A 215 5.79 5.01 21.61
N HIS A 216 6.33 3.80 21.43
CA HIS A 216 7.34 3.20 22.29
C HIS A 216 8.61 2.93 21.46
N ARG A 217 9.77 3.41 21.93
CA ARG A 217 11.07 3.06 21.37
C ARG A 217 11.46 1.67 21.81
N LEU A 218 11.98 0.89 20.86
CA LEU A 218 12.38 -0.49 21.13
C LEU A 218 13.57 -0.56 22.08
N SER A 219 13.48 -1.43 23.06
CA SER A 219 14.58 -1.86 23.92
C SER A 219 15.55 -2.77 23.14
N LYS A 220 16.73 -3.02 23.73
CA LYS A 220 17.71 -3.94 23.13
C LYS A 220 17.13 -5.34 22.94
N ASP A 221 16.40 -5.85 23.93
CA ASP A 221 15.83 -7.21 23.89
C ASP A 221 14.75 -7.35 22.80
N GLU A 222 13.94 -6.31 22.59
CA GLU A 222 12.95 -6.26 21.53
C GLU A 222 13.60 -6.17 20.14
N LEU A 223 14.72 -5.44 20.01
CA LEU A 223 15.51 -5.41 18.77
C LEU A 223 16.11 -6.79 18.47
N ASP A 224 16.68 -7.45 19.49
CA ASP A 224 17.23 -8.80 19.35
C ASP A 224 16.13 -9.82 18.97
N GLU A 225 14.91 -9.65 19.49
CA GLU A 225 13.75 -10.49 19.13
C GLU A 225 13.35 -10.29 17.65
N ILE A 226 13.28 -9.04 17.19
CA ILE A 226 13.00 -8.73 15.79
C ILE A 226 14.03 -9.38 14.86
N VAL A 227 15.32 -9.29 15.21
CA VAL A 227 16.39 -9.94 14.43
C VAL A 227 16.19 -11.45 14.37
N ARG A 228 15.87 -12.09 15.51
CA ARG A 228 15.59 -13.55 15.55
C ARG A 228 14.42 -13.94 14.65
N GLN A 229 13.32 -13.15 14.67
CA GLN A 229 12.17 -13.42 13.82
C GLN A 229 12.53 -13.35 12.30
N TYR A 230 13.34 -12.37 11.90
CA TYR A 230 13.79 -12.28 10.51
C TYR A 230 14.79 -13.40 10.12
N ASP A 231 15.54 -13.92 11.07
CA ASP A 231 16.48 -15.02 10.84
C ASP A 231 15.79 -16.39 10.81
N ASP A 232 14.57 -16.48 11.34
CA ASP A 232 13.74 -17.69 11.30
C ASP A 232 13.09 -17.85 9.94
N ARG A 233 13.69 -18.71 9.11
CA ARG A 233 13.23 -18.98 7.74
C ARG A 233 11.82 -19.56 7.68
N THR A 234 11.34 -20.17 8.75
CA THR A 234 9.97 -20.75 8.79
C THR A 234 8.89 -19.67 8.84
N LEU A 235 9.25 -18.46 9.28
CA LEU A 235 8.34 -17.31 9.30
C LEU A 235 8.24 -16.60 7.96
N HIS A 236 9.11 -16.89 7.00
CA HIS A 236 9.12 -16.28 5.66
C HIS A 236 9.00 -14.74 5.66
N LEU A 237 9.68 -14.06 6.59
CA LEU A 237 9.66 -12.59 6.68
C LEU A 237 10.60 -11.92 5.67
N GLY A 238 11.65 -12.63 5.27
CA GLY A 238 12.68 -12.12 4.38
C GLY A 238 12.32 -12.21 2.90
N LEU A 239 12.99 -11.38 2.09
CA LEU A 239 12.87 -11.41 0.61
C LEU A 239 13.60 -12.59 -0.03
N ASN A 240 14.55 -13.18 0.67
CA ASN A 240 15.31 -14.35 0.24
C ASN A 240 15.79 -15.15 1.46
N ASP A 241 16.24 -16.37 1.19
CA ASP A 241 16.74 -17.30 2.22
C ASP A 241 18.24 -17.60 2.04
N ASP A 242 18.94 -16.95 1.09
CA ASP A 242 20.34 -17.22 0.74
C ASP A 242 21.35 -16.28 1.40
N TRP A 243 20.89 -15.38 2.27
CA TRP A 243 21.73 -14.39 2.93
C TRP A 243 22.89 -15.00 3.74
N ARG A 244 22.72 -16.19 4.35
CA ARG A 244 23.82 -16.91 5.04
C ARG A 244 24.88 -17.39 4.06
N GLN A 245 24.46 -17.87 2.88
CA GLN A 245 25.38 -18.32 1.84
C GLN A 245 26.20 -17.15 1.26
N LYS A 246 25.65 -15.93 1.35
CA LYS A 246 26.33 -14.67 1.01
C LYS A 246 27.23 -14.12 2.13
N GLY A 247 27.42 -14.86 3.22
CA GLY A 247 28.31 -14.52 4.32
C GLY A 247 27.75 -13.53 5.36
N HIS A 248 26.45 -13.29 5.37
CA HIS A 248 25.81 -12.43 6.36
C HIS A 248 25.46 -13.21 7.63
N LYS A 249 25.67 -12.59 8.79
CA LYS A 249 25.33 -13.17 10.09
C LYS A 249 23.81 -13.21 10.32
N HIS A 250 23.11 -12.14 9.89
CA HIS A 250 21.68 -11.96 10.03
C HIS A 250 21.05 -11.59 8.71
N TYR A 251 19.75 -11.92 8.49
CA TYR A 251 19.00 -11.47 7.31
C TYR A 251 19.03 -9.94 7.17
N LEU A 252 18.85 -9.22 8.28
CA LEU A 252 18.84 -7.76 8.26
C LEU A 252 20.20 -7.14 7.91
N ASP A 253 21.34 -7.84 8.18
CA ASP A 253 22.66 -7.41 7.66
C ASP A 253 22.67 -7.37 6.14
N TRP A 254 22.19 -8.44 5.49
CA TRP A 254 22.04 -8.49 4.04
C TRP A 254 21.08 -7.40 3.55
N TYR A 255 19.93 -7.23 4.20
CA TYR A 255 18.92 -6.25 3.82
C TYR A 255 19.49 -4.82 3.83
N TYR A 256 20.23 -4.43 4.86
CA TYR A 256 20.79 -3.08 4.94
C TYR A 256 22.00 -2.88 4.05
N LYS A 257 22.88 -3.87 3.92
CA LYS A 257 24.13 -3.74 3.16
C LYS A 257 23.92 -3.91 1.65
N GLU A 258 23.11 -4.87 1.24
CA GLU A 258 22.93 -5.19 -0.18
C GLU A 258 21.61 -4.73 -0.75
N TRP A 259 20.48 -4.93 -0.06
CA TRP A 259 19.21 -4.54 -0.63
C TRP A 259 18.95 -3.05 -0.56
N THR A 260 18.97 -2.43 0.61
CA THR A 260 18.76 -0.99 0.77
C THR A 260 20.02 -0.16 0.53
N GLY A 261 21.20 -0.69 0.82
CA GLY A 261 22.49 -0.01 0.61
C GLY A 261 22.79 0.34 -0.85
N ARG A 262 22.12 -0.32 -1.80
CA ARG A 262 22.21 0.04 -3.24
C ARG A 262 21.44 1.32 -3.60
N PHE A 263 20.48 1.73 -2.77
CA PHE A 263 19.72 2.95 -3.00
C PHE A 263 20.50 4.16 -2.47
N LYS A 264 21.21 4.83 -3.38
CA LYS A 264 21.93 6.07 -3.03
C LYS A 264 20.97 7.26 -3.16
N PRO A 265 21.04 8.23 -2.24
CA PRO A 265 20.32 9.50 -2.44
C PRO A 265 20.73 10.12 -3.79
N PRO A 266 19.79 10.72 -4.53
CA PRO A 266 20.15 11.44 -5.76
C PRO A 266 21.08 12.62 -5.44
N ALA A 267 22.02 12.93 -6.35
CA ALA A 267 22.92 14.08 -6.23
C ALA A 267 22.21 15.44 -6.48
N GLY A 268 20.94 15.56 -6.17
CA GLY A 268 20.10 16.73 -6.40
C GLY A 268 18.64 16.36 -6.33
N GLU A 269 17.75 17.21 -6.87
CA GLU A 269 16.33 16.91 -6.93
C GLU A 269 16.07 15.62 -7.73
N SER A 270 15.40 14.66 -7.10
CA SER A 270 14.99 13.42 -7.78
C SER A 270 14.00 13.72 -8.92
N ALA A 271 13.94 12.83 -9.92
CA ALA A 271 12.92 12.90 -10.97
C ALA A 271 11.50 12.89 -10.40
N PHE A 272 11.28 12.11 -9.34
CA PHE A 272 10.04 12.05 -8.60
C PHE A 272 9.64 13.42 -8.00
N PHE A 273 10.58 14.08 -7.32
CA PHE A 273 10.36 15.40 -6.74
C PHE A 273 10.07 16.48 -7.79
N LYS A 274 10.87 16.49 -8.89
CA LYS A 274 10.66 17.39 -10.02
C LYS A 274 9.26 17.19 -10.62
N ARG A 275 8.80 15.94 -10.70
CA ARG A 275 7.47 15.65 -11.25
C ARG A 275 6.35 16.11 -10.32
N LEU A 276 6.49 15.94 -8.99
CA LEU A 276 5.53 16.47 -8.03
C LEU A 276 5.41 18.00 -8.10
N LYS A 277 6.52 18.72 -8.35
CA LYS A 277 6.50 20.16 -8.63
C LYS A 277 5.70 20.47 -9.89
N LYS A 278 5.97 19.77 -11.00
CA LYS A 278 5.20 19.95 -12.25
C LYS A 278 3.70 19.70 -12.07
N CYS A 279 3.33 18.75 -11.21
CA CYS A 279 1.94 18.48 -10.89
C CYS A 279 1.31 19.54 -9.96
N GLY A 280 2.09 20.49 -9.43
CA GLY A 280 1.62 21.53 -8.52
C GLY A 280 1.47 21.10 -7.06
N PHE A 281 1.90 19.90 -6.70
CA PHE A 281 1.79 19.38 -5.33
C PHE A 281 2.87 19.88 -4.38
N ILE A 282 3.96 20.41 -4.91
CA ILE A 282 5.08 20.96 -4.13
C ILE A 282 5.43 22.34 -4.68
N ASP A 283 5.40 23.36 -3.82
CA ASP A 283 5.88 24.68 -4.15
C ASP A 283 7.41 24.74 -4.18
N GLY A 284 7.97 25.41 -5.19
CA GLY A 284 9.43 25.50 -5.37
C GLY A 284 10.19 26.30 -4.31
N GLN A 285 9.51 26.80 -3.26
CA GLN A 285 10.08 27.73 -2.28
C GLN A 285 10.69 27.07 -1.03
N HIS A 286 10.62 25.75 -0.88
CA HIS A 286 11.09 25.02 0.30
C HIS A 286 12.05 23.87 -0.05
N ALA A 287 13.01 24.12 -0.93
CA ALA A 287 14.14 23.23 -1.20
C ALA A 287 15.44 23.80 -0.64
#